data_a7be1dae3c48345b5554a9cc853456cf
#
_entry.id   a7be1dae3c48345b5554a9cc853456cf
#
_cell.length_a   1.000
_cell.length_b   1.000
_cell.length_c   1.000
_cell.angle_alpha   90.00
_cell.angle_beta   90.00
_cell.angle_gamma   90.00
#
_symmetry.space_group_name_H-M   'P 1'
#
loop_
_entity.id
_entity.type
_entity.pdbx_description
1 polymer ?
#
loop_
_entity_poly.entity_id
_entity_poly.type
_entity_poly.pdbx_seq_one_letter_code
_entity_poly.pdbx_strand_id
1 'polypeptide(L)'
;GQKLEETISKLKNVPGIVLIDCPGNLNDRNLEHIYRSADVAVIPMSYDADTIDATGIFVKAFKTISPAKLIFVPNRINTSEGKAEELRQRTQTTEILGLIGTVTPRIKQSVVVKRYTTLYPLDRYQSAAVEHPFDRIINELNIKE
;
A
#
# COMPACT_ATOMS: atom_id res chain seq x y z
N GLY A 1 18.15 -6.13 -16.64
CA GLY A 1 18.78 -5.97 -15.30
C GLY A 1 19.58 -4.67 -15.21
N GLN A 2 20.73 -4.57 -15.82
CA GLN A 2 21.70 -3.48 -15.63
C GLN A 2 21.14 -2.07 -15.92
N LYS A 3 20.38 -1.91 -16.98
CA LYS A 3 19.74 -0.63 -17.34
C LYS A 3 18.68 -0.18 -16.30
N LEU A 4 17.99 -1.11 -15.66
CA LEU A 4 17.02 -0.82 -14.61
C LEU A 4 17.71 -0.37 -13.33
N GLU A 5 18.79 -1.05 -12.94
CA GLU A 5 19.60 -0.67 -11.77
C GLU A 5 20.19 0.73 -11.90
N GLU A 6 20.73 1.07 -13.08
CA GLU A 6 21.22 2.41 -13.36
C GLU A 6 20.11 3.47 -13.27
N THR A 7 18.91 3.13 -13.78
CA THR A 7 17.75 4.02 -13.69
C THR A 7 17.34 4.25 -12.25
N ILE A 8 17.21 3.19 -11.45
CA ILE A 8 16.86 3.28 -10.03
C ILE A 8 17.90 4.09 -9.27
N SER A 9 19.18 3.87 -9.52
CA SER A 9 20.26 4.64 -8.88
C SER A 9 20.17 6.13 -9.19
N LYS A 10 19.79 6.49 -10.42
CA LYS A 10 19.56 7.90 -10.80
C LYS A 10 18.34 8.47 -10.10
N LEU A 11 17.26 7.70 -9.97
CA LEU A 11 16.03 8.14 -9.29
C LEU A 11 16.26 8.42 -7.79
N LYS A 12 17.16 7.69 -7.13
CA LYS A 12 17.52 7.95 -5.73
C LYS A 12 18.17 9.33 -5.49
N ASN A 13 18.74 9.92 -6.52
CA ASN A 13 19.37 11.24 -6.45
C ASN A 13 18.43 12.39 -6.87
N VAL A 14 17.20 12.07 -7.29
CA VAL A 14 16.19 13.07 -7.62
C VAL A 14 15.56 13.60 -6.33
N PRO A 15 15.53 14.91 -6.08
CA PRO A 15 14.84 15.45 -4.94
C PRO A 15 13.33 15.24 -5.07
N GLY A 16 12.67 14.87 -3.98
CA GLY A 16 11.23 14.63 -3.93
C GLY A 16 10.88 13.16 -3.74
N ILE A 17 9.66 12.79 -4.15
CA ILE A 17 9.12 11.44 -4.03
C ILE A 17 9.02 10.81 -5.39
N VAL A 18 9.51 9.59 -5.51
CA VAL A 18 9.35 8.76 -6.69
C VAL A 18 8.35 7.65 -6.37
N LEU A 19 7.24 7.61 -7.10
CA LEU A 19 6.26 6.54 -7.02
C LEU A 19 6.50 5.52 -8.12
N ILE A 20 6.61 4.26 -7.75
CA ILE A 20 6.76 3.15 -8.69
C ILE A 20 5.56 2.23 -8.52
N ASP A 21 4.73 2.15 -9.56
CA ASP A 21 3.63 1.19 -9.61
C ASP A 21 4.18 -0.18 -10.00
N CYS A 22 3.94 -1.16 -9.16
CA CYS A 22 4.45 -2.52 -9.33
C CYS A 22 3.31 -3.52 -9.47
N PRO A 23 3.40 -4.48 -10.40
CA PRO A 23 2.46 -5.60 -10.42
C PRO A 23 2.60 -6.43 -9.13
N GLY A 24 1.48 -6.98 -8.64
CA GLY A 24 1.41 -7.79 -7.42
C GLY A 24 2.05 -9.19 -7.55
N ASN A 25 3.18 -9.30 -8.24
CA ASN A 25 3.84 -10.54 -8.57
C ASN A 25 5.30 -10.45 -8.08
N LEU A 26 5.77 -11.49 -7.41
CA LEU A 26 7.13 -11.60 -6.87
C LEU A 26 8.10 -12.36 -7.79
N ASN A 27 7.62 -12.91 -8.90
CA ASN A 27 8.40 -13.81 -9.75
C ASN A 27 9.25 -13.09 -10.81
N ASP A 28 9.12 -11.76 -10.94
CA ASP A 28 9.91 -10.98 -11.87
C ASP A 28 11.20 -10.48 -11.18
N ARG A 29 12.35 -10.96 -11.67
CA ARG A 29 13.67 -10.54 -11.17
C ARG A 29 13.92 -9.03 -11.29
N ASN A 30 13.26 -8.34 -12.21
CA ASN A 30 13.37 -6.90 -12.33
C ASN A 30 12.70 -6.18 -11.14
N LEU A 31 11.62 -6.74 -10.61
CA LEU A 31 10.96 -6.19 -9.42
C LEU A 31 11.84 -6.31 -8.17
N GLU A 32 12.69 -7.31 -8.07
CA GLU A 32 13.61 -7.46 -6.95
C GLU A 32 14.52 -6.23 -6.80
N HIS A 33 15.03 -5.68 -7.89
CA HIS A 33 15.86 -4.46 -7.85
C HIS A 33 15.06 -3.26 -7.35
N ILE A 34 13.80 -3.14 -7.77
CA ILE A 34 12.89 -2.08 -7.29
C ILE A 34 12.65 -2.26 -5.80
N TYR A 35 12.29 -3.46 -5.36
CA TYR A 35 11.98 -3.76 -3.97
C TYR A 35 13.17 -3.52 -3.03
N ARG A 36 14.38 -3.91 -3.43
CA ARG A 36 15.61 -3.63 -2.67
C ARG A 36 15.89 -2.15 -2.52
N SER A 37 15.46 -1.35 -3.46
CA SER A 37 15.73 0.09 -3.54
C SER A 37 14.65 0.94 -2.90
N ALA A 38 13.48 0.36 -2.61
CA ALA A 38 12.36 1.08 -2.01
C ALA A 38 12.68 1.51 -0.57
N ASP A 39 12.30 2.73 -0.22
CA ASP A 39 12.33 3.23 1.17
C ASP A 39 11.03 2.88 1.89
N VAL A 40 9.92 2.89 1.15
CA VAL A 40 8.58 2.58 1.63
C VAL A 40 7.84 1.71 0.61
N ALA A 41 7.14 0.70 1.08
CA ALA A 41 6.21 -0.09 0.29
C ALA A 41 4.77 0.14 0.77
N VAL A 42 3.92 0.65 -0.11
CA VAL A 42 2.49 0.82 0.15
C VAL A 42 1.75 -0.39 -0.39
N ILE A 43 1.03 -1.09 0.47
CA ILE A 43 0.38 -2.37 0.19
C ILE A 43 -1.13 -2.23 0.37
N PRO A 44 -1.89 -2.00 -0.72
CA PRO A 44 -3.34 -2.06 -0.66
C PRO A 44 -3.80 -3.49 -0.36
N MET A 45 -4.76 -3.64 0.55
CA MET A 45 -5.29 -4.93 0.94
C MET A 45 -6.77 -4.82 1.33
N SER A 46 -7.46 -5.95 1.38
CA SER A 46 -8.79 -6.05 1.98
C SER A 46 -8.81 -7.14 3.05
N TYR A 47 -9.91 -7.27 3.79
CA TYR A 47 -10.01 -8.23 4.91
C TYR A 47 -10.65 -9.56 4.51
N ASP A 48 -10.80 -9.83 3.21
CA ASP A 48 -11.17 -11.17 2.77
C ASP A 48 -9.99 -12.15 2.93
N ALA A 49 -10.30 -13.42 3.15
CA ALA A 49 -9.31 -14.44 3.46
C ALA A 49 -8.21 -14.56 2.38
N ASP A 50 -8.60 -14.55 1.10
CA ASP A 50 -7.67 -14.71 -0.01
C ASP A 50 -6.68 -13.54 -0.07
N THR A 51 -7.16 -12.31 0.15
CA THR A 51 -6.30 -11.12 0.18
C THR A 51 -5.39 -11.10 1.40
N ILE A 52 -5.87 -11.53 2.56
CA ILE A 52 -5.05 -11.63 3.78
C ILE A 52 -3.92 -12.64 3.56
N ASP A 53 -4.22 -13.81 3.03
CA ASP A 53 -3.24 -14.86 2.75
C ASP A 53 -2.21 -14.38 1.70
N ALA A 54 -2.68 -13.78 0.60
CA ALA A 54 -1.80 -13.22 -0.42
C ALA A 54 -0.90 -12.12 0.14
N THR A 55 -1.43 -11.24 1.00
CA THR A 55 -0.67 -10.19 1.69
C THR A 55 0.40 -10.81 2.59
N GLY A 56 0.06 -11.85 3.34
CA GLY A 56 1.00 -12.56 4.21
C GLY A 56 2.16 -13.19 3.44
N ILE A 57 1.85 -13.87 2.33
CA ILE A 57 2.85 -14.48 1.44
C ILE A 57 3.76 -13.39 0.85
N PHE A 58 3.16 -12.32 0.32
CA PHE A 58 3.90 -11.19 -0.24
C PHE A 58 4.85 -10.58 0.80
N VAL A 59 4.36 -10.23 1.97
CA VAL A 59 5.15 -9.59 3.03
C VAL A 59 6.31 -10.47 3.47
N LYS A 60 6.06 -11.77 3.65
CA LYS A 60 7.12 -12.73 4.03
C LYS A 60 8.24 -12.75 2.99
N ALA A 61 7.93 -12.85 1.72
CA ALA A 61 8.91 -12.84 0.65
C ALA A 61 9.58 -11.46 0.49
N PHE A 62 8.80 -10.39 0.51
CA PHE A 62 9.29 -9.02 0.38
C PHE A 62 10.31 -8.66 1.47
N LYS A 63 10.07 -9.03 2.71
CA LYS A 63 11.00 -8.76 3.84
C LYS A 63 12.32 -9.48 3.73
N THR A 64 12.42 -10.55 2.93
CA THR A 64 13.72 -11.21 2.69
C THR A 64 14.60 -10.44 1.71
N ILE A 65 14.02 -9.56 0.90
CA ILE A 65 14.72 -8.85 -0.19
C ILE A 65 14.76 -7.34 0.00
N SER A 66 13.90 -6.77 0.82
CA SER A 66 13.74 -5.31 0.99
C SER A 66 13.77 -4.89 2.45
N PRO A 67 14.50 -3.81 2.80
CA PRO A 67 14.45 -3.18 4.11
C PRO A 67 13.32 -2.14 4.20
N ALA A 68 12.51 -1.95 3.17
CA ALA A 68 11.51 -0.90 3.09
C ALA A 68 10.50 -0.97 4.25
N LYS A 69 10.09 0.21 4.71
CA LYS A 69 8.99 0.37 5.65
C LYS A 69 7.68 -0.04 4.99
N LEU A 70 6.86 -0.82 5.68
CA LEU A 70 5.59 -1.31 5.16
C LEU A 70 4.44 -0.40 5.62
N ILE A 71 3.59 -0.02 4.69
CA ILE A 71 2.34 0.71 4.95
C ILE A 71 1.19 -0.09 4.34
N PHE A 72 0.31 -0.62 5.17
CA PHE A 72 -0.87 -1.36 4.74
C PHE A 72 -2.05 -0.40 4.61
N VAL A 73 -2.73 -0.44 3.48
CA VAL A 73 -3.90 0.39 3.18
C VAL A 73 -5.13 -0.51 3.01
N PRO A 74 -5.95 -0.66 4.05
CA PRO A 74 -7.23 -1.36 3.91
C PRO A 74 -8.12 -0.64 2.91
N ASN A 75 -8.39 -1.28 1.78
CA ASN A 75 -9.12 -0.72 0.64
C ASN A 75 -10.34 -1.57 0.29
N ARG A 76 -11.35 -0.97 -0.30
CA ARG A 76 -12.60 -1.61 -0.68
C ARG A 76 -13.34 -2.22 0.52
N ILE A 77 -13.28 -1.58 1.67
CA ILE A 77 -13.86 -2.10 2.89
C ILE A 77 -15.36 -1.81 2.91
N ASN A 78 -16.16 -2.87 2.90
CA ASN A 78 -17.59 -2.76 3.13
C ASN A 78 -17.85 -2.64 4.64
N THR A 79 -18.41 -1.49 5.04
CA THR A 79 -18.69 -1.21 6.46
C THR A 79 -20.06 -1.71 6.91
N SER A 80 -20.92 -2.10 5.96
CA SER A 80 -22.26 -2.61 6.22
C SER A 80 -22.29 -4.13 6.41
N GLU A 81 -21.22 -4.81 6.01
CA GLU A 81 -21.06 -6.26 6.11
C GLU A 81 -20.14 -6.62 7.26
N GLY A 82 -20.50 -7.63 7.97
CA GLY A 82 -19.66 -8.28 8.96
C GLY A 82 -20.43 -8.73 10.18
N LYS A 83 -20.44 -10.03 10.37
CA LYS A 83 -20.83 -10.65 11.65
C LYS A 83 -19.78 -10.31 12.71
N ALA A 84 -20.11 -10.45 13.97
CA ALA A 84 -19.20 -10.17 15.09
C ALA A 84 -17.84 -10.89 14.95
N GLU A 85 -17.83 -12.11 14.42
CA GLU A 85 -16.62 -12.89 14.18
C GLU A 85 -15.72 -12.27 13.09
N GLU A 86 -16.30 -11.82 11.99
CA GLU A 86 -15.56 -11.16 10.91
C GLU A 86 -14.93 -9.84 11.38
N LEU A 87 -15.65 -9.07 12.18
CA LEU A 87 -15.13 -7.83 12.78
C LEU A 87 -13.97 -8.12 13.73
N ARG A 88 -14.03 -9.22 14.49
CA ARG A 88 -12.95 -9.67 15.36
C ARG A 88 -11.71 -10.06 14.55
N GLN A 89 -11.88 -10.82 13.48
CA GLN A 89 -10.79 -11.20 12.57
C GLN A 89 -10.14 -9.98 11.92
N ARG A 90 -10.92 -8.98 11.52
CA ARG A 90 -10.39 -7.70 10.98
C ARG A 90 -9.53 -6.98 12.03
N THR A 91 -9.97 -6.92 13.27
CA THR A 91 -9.21 -6.32 14.35
C THR A 91 -7.91 -7.07 14.58
N GLN A 92 -7.95 -8.40 14.68
CA GLN A 92 -6.74 -9.22 14.84
C GLN A 92 -5.75 -9.05 13.68
N THR A 93 -6.24 -9.06 12.44
CA THR A 93 -5.41 -8.83 11.27
C THR A 93 -4.73 -7.46 11.32
N THR A 94 -5.48 -6.42 11.69
CA THR A 94 -4.95 -5.06 11.84
C THR A 94 -3.86 -4.99 12.91
N GLU A 95 -4.06 -5.65 14.05
CA GLU A 95 -3.08 -5.74 15.13
C GLU A 95 -1.80 -6.45 14.68
N ILE A 96 -1.93 -7.60 14.00
CA ILE A 96 -0.78 -8.35 13.47
C ILE A 96 0.02 -7.53 12.45
N LEU A 97 -0.68 -6.88 11.51
CA LEU A 97 -0.02 -6.01 10.51
C LEU A 97 0.64 -4.80 11.17
N GLY A 98 0.04 -4.26 12.23
CA GLY A 98 0.60 -3.17 13.03
C GLY A 98 1.91 -3.50 13.73
N LEU A 99 2.21 -4.78 13.96
CA LEU A 99 3.50 -5.23 14.53
C LEU A 99 4.64 -5.17 13.50
N ILE A 100 4.34 -5.19 12.22
CA ILE A 100 5.34 -5.28 11.14
C ILE A 100 5.35 -4.07 10.22
N GLY A 101 4.41 -3.15 10.37
CA GLY A 101 4.29 -1.95 9.57
C GLY A 101 3.24 -1.00 10.12
N THR A 102 2.89 0.00 9.34
CA THR A 102 1.82 0.95 9.65
C THR A 102 0.55 0.51 8.95
N VAL A 103 -0.58 0.48 9.64
CA VAL A 103 -1.90 0.27 9.04
C VAL A 103 -2.61 1.62 8.99
N THR A 104 -2.99 2.08 7.80
CA THR A 104 -3.72 3.34 7.63
C THR A 104 -5.19 3.19 8.01
N PRO A 105 -5.92 4.30 8.20
CA PRO A 105 -7.37 4.27 8.14
C PRO A 105 -7.84 3.60 6.85
N ARG A 106 -9.01 2.98 6.89
CA ARG A 106 -9.58 2.24 5.74
C ARG A 106 -10.15 3.17 4.68
N ILE A 107 -10.08 2.74 3.42
CA ILE A 107 -10.83 3.31 2.31
C ILE A 107 -12.10 2.48 2.14
N LYS A 108 -13.25 3.10 2.32
CA LYS A 108 -14.54 2.44 2.17
C LYS A 108 -14.82 2.12 0.71
N GLN A 109 -15.46 0.96 0.48
CA GLN A 109 -16.01 0.68 -0.84
C GLN A 109 -17.10 1.71 -1.16
N SER A 110 -16.92 2.45 -2.25
CA SER A 110 -17.88 3.46 -2.66
C SER A 110 -17.91 3.64 -4.17
N VAL A 111 -19.08 4.03 -4.68
CA VAL A 111 -19.25 4.37 -6.11
C VAL A 111 -18.44 5.62 -6.46
N VAL A 112 -18.27 6.53 -5.51
CA VAL A 112 -17.50 7.77 -5.70
C VAL A 112 -16.05 7.46 -6.00
N VAL A 113 -15.41 6.58 -5.22
CA VAL A 113 -14.03 6.16 -5.46
C VAL A 113 -13.91 5.37 -6.76
N LYS A 114 -14.89 4.53 -7.09
CA LYS A 114 -14.91 3.76 -8.35
C LYS A 114 -14.92 4.64 -9.61
N ARG A 115 -15.41 5.87 -9.52
CA ARG A 115 -15.47 6.81 -10.66
C ARG A 115 -14.16 7.54 -10.92
N TYR A 116 -13.15 7.33 -10.07
CA TYR A 116 -11.86 7.94 -10.28
C TYR A 116 -11.25 7.53 -11.62
N THR A 117 -10.66 8.49 -12.29
CA THR A 117 -9.84 8.27 -13.48
C THR A 117 -8.55 9.09 -13.35
N THR A 118 -7.50 8.65 -14.01
CA THR A 118 -6.23 9.40 -14.04
C THR A 118 -6.27 10.65 -14.92
N LEU A 119 -7.38 10.87 -15.62
CA LEU A 119 -7.54 12.01 -16.54
C LEU A 119 -7.93 13.32 -15.83
N TYR A 120 -8.50 13.22 -14.63
CA TYR A 120 -8.98 14.37 -13.87
C TYR A 120 -8.50 14.30 -12.42
N PRO A 121 -8.29 15.46 -11.77
CA PRO A 121 -8.05 15.50 -10.33
C PRO A 121 -9.22 14.88 -9.55
N LEU A 122 -8.94 14.44 -8.33
CA LEU A 122 -9.98 13.99 -7.40
C LEU A 122 -10.99 15.13 -7.17
N ASP A 123 -12.27 14.82 -7.26
CA ASP A 123 -13.29 15.73 -6.80
C ASP A 123 -13.33 15.79 -5.25
N ARG A 124 -14.12 16.71 -4.69
CA ARG A 124 -14.22 16.89 -3.23
C ARG A 124 -14.68 15.65 -2.48
N TYR A 125 -15.53 14.82 -3.08
CA TYR A 125 -16.03 13.59 -2.46
C TYR A 125 -15.02 12.46 -2.52
N GLN A 126 -14.30 12.37 -3.63
CA GLN A 126 -13.19 11.44 -3.79
C GLN A 126 -12.03 11.80 -2.84
N SER A 127 -11.68 13.07 -2.76
CA SER A 127 -10.67 13.59 -1.83
C SER A 127 -11.02 13.25 -0.39
N ALA A 128 -12.24 13.55 0.05
CA ALA A 128 -12.70 13.23 1.40
C ALA A 128 -12.69 11.73 1.71
N ALA A 129 -12.93 10.87 0.71
CA ALA A 129 -12.92 9.42 0.89
C ALA A 129 -11.52 8.83 1.14
N VAL A 130 -10.46 9.50 0.68
CA VAL A 130 -9.07 9.02 0.76
C VAL A 130 -8.16 9.89 1.64
N GLU A 131 -8.64 11.03 2.12
CA GLU A 131 -7.88 12.03 2.89
C GLU A 131 -7.11 11.39 4.06
N HIS A 132 -7.80 10.75 4.98
CA HIS A 132 -7.16 10.20 6.17
C HIS A 132 -6.12 9.09 5.87
N PRO A 133 -6.38 8.11 4.97
CA PRO A 133 -5.37 7.17 4.56
C PRO A 133 -4.15 7.84 3.90
N PHE A 134 -4.38 8.83 3.05
CA PHE A 134 -3.29 9.52 2.35
C PHE A 134 -2.47 10.40 3.29
N ASP A 135 -3.11 11.12 4.21
CA ASP A 135 -2.41 11.89 5.25
C ASP A 135 -1.52 10.96 6.08
N ARG A 136 -2.00 9.77 6.41
CA ARG A 136 -1.19 8.80 7.13
C ARG A 136 0.02 8.35 6.33
N ILE A 137 -0.13 8.09 5.03
CA ILE A 137 0.99 7.74 4.15
C ILE A 137 1.99 8.90 4.10
N ILE A 138 1.53 10.13 3.87
CA ILE A 138 2.39 11.31 3.80
C ILE A 138 3.17 11.51 5.09
N ASN A 139 2.52 11.38 6.24
CA ASN A 139 3.18 11.47 7.54
C ASN A 139 4.26 10.39 7.73
N GLU A 140 4.02 9.16 7.26
CA GLU A 140 5.00 8.08 7.32
C GLU A 140 6.19 8.29 6.36
N LEU A 141 6.02 9.04 5.29
CA LEU A 141 7.10 9.42 4.38
C LEU A 141 8.00 10.53 4.94
N ASN A 142 7.65 11.14 6.08
CA ASN A 142 8.38 12.27 6.69
C ASN A 142 8.62 13.43 5.70
N ILE A 143 7.66 13.69 4.82
CA ILE A 143 7.71 14.84 3.93
C ILE A 143 7.51 16.08 4.80
N LYS A 144 8.58 16.84 5.01
CA LYS A 144 8.48 18.17 5.59
C LYS A 144 8.03 19.12 4.47
N GLU A 145 6.92 19.81 4.67
CA GLU A 145 6.50 20.93 3.84
C GLU A 145 7.57 22.04 3.80
#